data_0a0a245ce2845b615496824e7c2b0146
#
_entry.id   0a0a245ce2845b615496824e7c2b0146
#
_cell.length_a   1.000
_cell.length_b   1.000
_cell.length_c   1.000
_cell.angle_alpha   90.00
_cell.angle_beta   90.00
_cell.angle_gamma   90.00
#
_symmetry.space_group_name_H-M   'P 1'
#
loop_
_entity.id
_entity.type
_entity.pdbx_description
1 polymer ?
#
loop_
_entity_poly.entity_id
_entity_poly.type
_entity_poly.pdbx_seq_one_letter_code
_entity_poly.pdbx_strand_id
1 'polypeptide(L)'
;MDCYAKMKNNKRRQVSVIEEDRISNLPEHLIDSILERLPIQDVIRTSILSKKWRYKWRTMRAVVFDEQISKKLAKNGAFGRHGFIRVINQVLLLHKGSISKFYLCIPDMFLDSFQDVNQWMLYLSTKGVKDFTIANSNQRYQLPRCVFSCLELRKLELNKCIFKPPLQFEGFLYLESLVFNNVDFTTDLGGTAINLPQLKKLIMRSCTKAYNLKIHATNLQVLLIMNCPDVMLLELLRSQRLGMVCLTLMKPMEDFVRLERMNLALMFANMSRLRWFYIDGHFLKVFIAEKPKWFPHAVNSLKRLWLIDFSLCDLDHLHGALCLLRNSPNLEELRMMHTQTESELMRCGEETTSSHLESPGCLDQTLNRLRIVELSPLQGSRPQLLFVKLLLAQSPSLEKFTIQSNGTLDPYKRFNIAKDVMRFPRASPKAEMIYLDPNSLQYAQNGCL
;
A
#
# COMPACT_ATOMS: atom_id res chain seq x y z
N MET A 1 18.56 27.67 -93.52
CA MET A 1 19.17 28.90 -93.00
C MET A 1 18.88 28.93 -91.51
N ASP A 2 19.86 28.80 -90.77
CA ASP A 2 19.94 28.29 -89.39
C ASP A 2 19.44 29.23 -88.33
N CYS A 3 18.62 28.70 -87.48
CA CYS A 3 18.36 29.27 -86.14
C CYS A 3 18.61 28.19 -85.07
N TYR A 4 19.86 28.21 -84.51
CA TYR A 4 20.16 27.40 -83.40
C TYR A 4 19.86 28.20 -82.09
N ALA A 5 18.82 27.72 -81.39
CA ALA A 5 18.44 28.28 -80.07
C ALA A 5 19.36 27.80 -78.96
N LYS A 6 19.91 28.74 -78.22
CA LYS A 6 20.68 28.52 -76.99
C LYS A 6 19.78 28.01 -75.85
N MET A 7 19.90 26.75 -75.53
CA MET A 7 19.34 26.22 -74.27
C MET A 7 20.26 26.62 -73.10
N LYS A 8 19.78 27.50 -72.23
CA LYS A 8 20.38 27.81 -70.94
C LYS A 8 20.10 26.64 -69.96
N ASN A 9 21.13 25.93 -69.59
CA ASN A 9 21.12 24.95 -68.51
C ASN A 9 20.94 25.66 -67.16
N ASN A 10 19.72 25.64 -66.62
CA ASN A 10 19.43 26.03 -65.25
C ASN A 10 19.70 24.80 -64.36
N LYS A 11 20.93 24.65 -63.88
CA LYS A 11 21.23 23.76 -62.74
C LYS A 11 20.57 24.34 -61.48
N ARG A 12 19.35 23.82 -61.15
CA ARG A 12 18.79 23.97 -59.81
C ARG A 12 19.76 23.32 -58.83
N ARG A 13 20.43 24.16 -58.04
CA ARG A 13 21.12 23.70 -56.82
C ARG A 13 20.03 23.16 -55.89
N GLN A 14 19.92 21.84 -55.79
CA GLN A 14 19.26 21.21 -54.63
C GLN A 14 20.13 21.52 -53.42
N VAL A 15 19.68 22.46 -52.62
CA VAL A 15 20.15 22.62 -51.26
C VAL A 15 19.64 21.41 -50.50
N SER A 16 20.47 20.39 -50.37
CA SER A 16 20.20 19.31 -49.40
C SER A 16 20.19 19.95 -48.03
N VAL A 17 19.02 20.19 -47.50
CA VAL A 17 18.80 20.42 -46.07
C VAL A 17 19.30 19.12 -45.40
N ILE A 18 20.52 19.18 -44.89
CA ILE A 18 21.04 18.15 -44.00
C ILE A 18 20.13 18.27 -42.77
N GLU A 19 19.09 17.45 -42.70
CA GLU A 19 18.33 17.31 -41.45
C GLU A 19 19.34 16.87 -40.39
N GLU A 20 19.68 17.77 -39.49
CA GLU A 20 20.54 17.46 -38.34
C GLU A 20 19.82 16.34 -37.54
N ASP A 21 20.50 15.23 -37.43
CA ASP A 21 20.05 14.11 -36.57
C ASP A 21 20.09 14.55 -35.10
N ARG A 22 19.06 15.28 -34.69
CA ARG A 22 18.92 15.85 -33.35
C ARG A 22 18.90 14.77 -32.27
N ILE A 23 18.42 13.58 -32.57
CA ILE A 23 18.31 12.48 -31.63
C ILE A 23 19.69 11.88 -31.34
N SER A 24 20.48 11.65 -32.36
CA SER A 24 21.86 11.14 -32.22
C SER A 24 22.82 12.16 -31.57
N ASN A 25 22.51 13.46 -31.66
CA ASN A 25 23.30 14.52 -31.08
C ASN A 25 22.96 14.86 -29.63
N LEU A 26 21.99 14.19 -29.03
CA LEU A 26 21.64 14.40 -27.61
C LEU A 26 22.84 14.08 -26.70
N PRO A 27 23.06 14.89 -25.64
CA PRO A 27 23.99 14.58 -24.57
C PRO A 27 23.68 13.22 -23.91
N GLU A 28 24.73 12.51 -23.48
CA GLU A 28 24.57 11.14 -22.93
C GLU A 28 23.61 11.08 -21.75
N HIS A 29 23.66 12.02 -20.83
CA HIS A 29 22.79 12.07 -19.66
C HIS A 29 21.30 12.25 -20.01
N LEU A 30 20.98 12.92 -21.13
CA LEU A 30 19.62 13.04 -21.62
C LEU A 30 19.14 11.75 -22.27
N ILE A 31 20.02 11.06 -23.03
CA ILE A 31 19.71 9.73 -23.59
C ILE A 31 19.42 8.76 -22.45
N ASP A 32 20.26 8.71 -21.42
CA ASP A 32 20.07 7.83 -20.27
C ASP A 32 18.74 8.15 -19.54
N SER A 33 18.44 9.43 -19.34
CA SER A 33 17.18 9.87 -18.71
C SER A 33 15.93 9.52 -19.53
N ILE A 34 16.02 9.52 -20.86
CA ILE A 34 14.94 9.07 -21.76
C ILE A 34 14.78 7.57 -21.65
N LEU A 35 15.86 6.80 -21.74
CA LEU A 35 15.84 5.35 -21.71
C LEU A 35 15.35 4.81 -20.37
N GLU A 36 15.68 5.44 -19.26
CA GLU A 36 15.22 5.05 -17.92
C GLU A 36 13.69 5.15 -17.74
N ARG A 37 13.02 5.97 -18.56
CA ARG A 37 11.55 6.13 -18.55
C ARG A 37 10.80 5.18 -19.48
N LEU A 38 11.53 4.50 -20.36
CA LEU A 38 10.95 3.59 -21.33
C LEU A 38 10.94 2.14 -20.82
N PRO A 39 9.92 1.35 -21.16
CA PRO A 39 9.95 -0.09 -20.98
C PRO A 39 11.14 -0.72 -21.71
N ILE A 40 11.74 -1.77 -21.15
CA ILE A 40 12.99 -2.38 -21.68
C ILE A 40 12.85 -2.80 -23.17
N GLN A 41 11.67 -3.22 -23.61
CA GLN A 41 11.41 -3.57 -25.03
C GLN A 41 11.60 -2.37 -25.95
N ASP A 42 11.06 -1.22 -25.56
CA ASP A 42 11.14 0.00 -26.36
C ASP A 42 12.58 0.56 -26.32
N VAL A 43 13.24 0.42 -25.19
CA VAL A 43 14.66 0.72 -25.04
C VAL A 43 15.50 -0.12 -26.01
N ILE A 44 15.26 -1.43 -26.08
CA ILE A 44 15.97 -2.30 -27.04
C ILE A 44 15.64 -1.89 -28.50
N ARG A 45 14.39 -1.50 -28.77
CA ARG A 45 13.99 -1.01 -30.10
C ARG A 45 14.68 0.30 -30.49
N THR A 46 15.02 1.17 -29.55
CA THR A 46 15.78 2.38 -29.85
C THR A 46 17.14 2.08 -30.48
N SER A 47 17.62 0.83 -30.36
CA SER A 47 18.88 0.39 -30.98
C SER A 47 18.91 0.52 -32.50
N ILE A 48 17.75 0.65 -33.14
CA ILE A 48 17.66 0.87 -34.60
C ILE A 48 17.84 2.34 -34.99
N LEU A 49 17.69 3.28 -34.06
CA LEU A 49 17.70 4.72 -34.35
C LEU A 49 19.07 5.21 -34.84
N SER A 50 20.14 4.76 -34.20
CA SER A 50 21.49 5.08 -34.62
C SER A 50 22.55 4.18 -33.98
N LYS A 51 23.80 4.27 -34.49
CA LYS A 51 24.97 3.56 -33.90
C LYS A 51 25.20 3.93 -32.44
N LYS A 52 24.92 5.17 -32.04
CA LYS A 52 25.06 5.68 -30.67
C LYS A 52 24.00 5.04 -29.70
N TRP A 53 22.79 4.82 -30.17
CA TRP A 53 21.70 4.21 -29.40
C TRP A 53 21.77 2.69 -29.32
N ARG A 54 22.44 2.03 -30.30
CA ARG A 54 22.44 0.57 -30.48
C ARG A 54 22.76 -0.25 -29.23
N TYR A 55 23.64 0.25 -28.37
CA TYR A 55 24.14 -0.47 -27.21
C TYR A 55 23.90 0.23 -25.87
N LYS A 56 23.24 1.38 -25.86
CA LYS A 56 22.99 2.17 -24.63
C LYS A 56 22.21 1.40 -23.60
N TRP A 57 21.25 0.59 -24.01
CA TRP A 57 20.47 -0.25 -23.09
C TRP A 57 21.34 -1.22 -22.27
N ARG A 58 22.51 -1.60 -22.73
CA ARG A 58 23.41 -2.51 -22.03
C ARG A 58 24.03 -1.93 -20.78
N THR A 59 24.04 -0.62 -20.62
CA THR A 59 24.62 0.09 -19.48
C THR A 59 23.56 0.75 -18.59
N MET A 60 22.29 0.51 -18.89
CA MET A 60 21.19 1.07 -18.09
C MET A 60 21.23 0.53 -16.65
N ARG A 61 21.03 1.44 -15.69
CA ARG A 61 21.01 1.06 -14.27
C ARG A 61 19.67 0.46 -13.84
N ALA A 62 18.61 0.66 -14.62
CA ALA A 62 17.28 0.11 -14.34
C ALA A 62 16.90 -0.94 -15.39
N VAL A 63 16.64 -2.17 -14.94
CA VAL A 63 16.15 -3.27 -15.78
C VAL A 63 14.78 -3.67 -15.26
N VAL A 64 13.74 -3.39 -16.06
CA VAL A 64 12.33 -3.53 -15.67
C VAL A 64 11.60 -4.44 -16.65
N PHE A 65 11.19 -5.60 -16.17
CA PHE A 65 10.27 -6.53 -16.85
C PHE A 65 8.91 -6.43 -16.17
N ASP A 66 8.13 -5.40 -16.56
CA ASP A 66 6.80 -5.16 -16.00
C ASP A 66 5.75 -6.19 -16.44
N GLU A 67 4.54 -6.05 -15.92
CA GLU A 67 3.45 -6.98 -16.20
C GLU A 67 3.06 -6.98 -17.69
N GLN A 68 3.08 -5.81 -18.35
CA GLN A 68 2.71 -5.70 -19.76
C GLN A 68 3.71 -6.43 -20.65
N ILE A 69 5.00 -6.22 -20.40
CA ILE A 69 6.09 -6.89 -21.10
C ILE A 69 6.02 -8.40 -20.88
N SER A 70 5.89 -8.80 -19.63
CA SER A 70 5.90 -10.20 -19.23
C SER A 70 4.70 -10.97 -19.81
N LYS A 71 3.51 -10.40 -19.75
CA LYS A 71 2.31 -10.96 -20.39
C LYS A 71 2.44 -11.05 -21.91
N LYS A 72 3.04 -10.05 -22.53
CA LYS A 72 3.26 -10.05 -23.99
C LYS A 72 4.25 -11.14 -24.42
N LEU A 73 5.31 -11.34 -23.67
CA LEU A 73 6.29 -12.40 -23.91
C LEU A 73 5.68 -13.80 -23.70
N ALA A 74 4.78 -13.92 -22.71
CA ALA A 74 4.13 -15.20 -22.37
C ALA A 74 2.98 -15.60 -23.30
N LYS A 75 2.38 -14.68 -24.05
CA LYS A 75 1.17 -14.93 -24.89
C LYS A 75 1.38 -15.90 -26.06
N ASN A 76 2.59 -16.26 -26.42
CA ASN A 76 2.88 -17.08 -27.61
C ASN A 76 2.75 -18.60 -27.37
N GLY A 77 1.80 -19.05 -26.54
CA GLY A 77 1.48 -20.45 -26.31
C GLY A 77 2.64 -21.26 -25.72
N ALA A 78 2.86 -22.49 -26.20
CA ALA A 78 3.93 -23.37 -25.72
C ALA A 78 5.35 -22.78 -25.85
N PHE A 79 5.54 -21.85 -26.77
CA PHE A 79 6.80 -21.10 -26.91
C PHE A 79 6.91 -19.91 -25.94
N GLY A 80 5.82 -19.47 -25.31
CA GLY A 80 5.79 -18.28 -24.48
C GLY A 80 6.77 -18.36 -23.29
N ARG A 81 6.82 -19.50 -22.60
CA ARG A 81 7.77 -19.74 -21.52
C ARG A 81 9.23 -19.63 -21.99
N HIS A 82 9.59 -20.36 -23.03
CA HIS A 82 10.95 -20.33 -23.56
C HIS A 82 11.31 -18.96 -24.13
N GLY A 83 10.34 -18.27 -24.76
CA GLY A 83 10.52 -16.91 -25.23
C GLY A 83 10.80 -15.92 -24.10
N PHE A 84 10.02 -15.99 -23.02
CA PHE A 84 10.20 -15.19 -21.81
C PHE A 84 11.59 -15.39 -21.19
N ILE A 85 11.98 -16.65 -20.92
CA ILE A 85 13.28 -17.00 -20.37
C ILE A 85 14.41 -16.53 -21.28
N ARG A 86 14.29 -16.76 -22.59
CA ARG A 86 15.32 -16.39 -23.56
C ARG A 86 15.55 -14.89 -23.61
N VAL A 87 14.49 -14.09 -23.58
CA VAL A 87 14.61 -12.62 -23.60
C VAL A 87 15.32 -12.13 -22.33
N ILE A 88 14.93 -12.60 -21.14
CA ILE A 88 15.58 -12.18 -19.89
C ILE A 88 17.05 -12.61 -19.88
N ASN A 89 17.35 -13.87 -20.27
CA ASN A 89 18.72 -14.36 -20.38
C ASN A 89 19.57 -13.48 -21.31
N GLN A 90 19.04 -13.11 -22.48
CA GLN A 90 19.75 -12.25 -23.42
C GLN A 90 20.01 -10.85 -22.84
N VAL A 91 19.00 -10.25 -22.17
CA VAL A 91 19.16 -8.94 -21.56
C VAL A 91 20.22 -8.97 -20.48
N LEU A 92 20.14 -9.93 -19.55
CA LEU A 92 21.10 -10.03 -18.44
C LEU A 92 22.50 -10.39 -18.92
N LEU A 93 22.64 -11.33 -19.86
CA LEU A 93 23.94 -11.75 -20.42
C LEU A 93 24.65 -10.59 -21.15
N LEU A 94 23.91 -9.79 -21.89
CA LEU A 94 24.46 -8.69 -22.68
C LEU A 94 24.62 -7.38 -21.87
N HIS A 95 24.06 -7.35 -20.66
CA HIS A 95 24.15 -6.17 -19.80
C HIS A 95 25.58 -5.96 -19.28
N LYS A 96 26.05 -4.71 -19.40
CA LYS A 96 27.38 -4.28 -18.94
C LYS A 96 27.23 -3.24 -17.83
N GLY A 97 27.92 -3.46 -16.71
CA GLY A 97 27.91 -2.51 -15.60
C GLY A 97 27.02 -2.93 -14.43
N SER A 98 26.70 -1.96 -13.55
CA SER A 98 25.86 -2.18 -12.38
C SER A 98 24.37 -2.07 -12.72
N ILE A 99 23.54 -2.85 -12.03
CA ILE A 99 22.09 -2.77 -12.10
C ILE A 99 21.60 -2.28 -10.75
N SER A 100 21.23 -0.99 -10.66
CA SER A 100 20.75 -0.44 -9.38
C SER A 100 19.29 -0.77 -9.10
N LYS A 101 18.45 -0.91 -10.16
CA LYS A 101 17.04 -1.26 -10.04
C LYS A 101 16.71 -2.47 -10.91
N PHE A 102 16.14 -3.49 -10.29
CA PHE A 102 15.64 -4.67 -10.98
C PHE A 102 14.20 -4.95 -10.59
N TYR A 103 13.33 -5.00 -11.59
CA TYR A 103 11.92 -5.38 -11.44
C TYR A 103 11.59 -6.54 -12.35
N LEU A 104 11.08 -7.62 -11.79
CA LEU A 104 10.67 -8.81 -12.53
C LEU A 104 9.23 -9.17 -12.20
N CYS A 105 8.34 -9.06 -13.17
CA CYS A 105 7.02 -9.66 -13.13
C CYS A 105 7.07 -11.04 -13.82
N ILE A 106 6.81 -12.10 -13.06
CA ILE A 106 6.68 -13.46 -13.57
C ILE A 106 5.18 -13.72 -13.75
N PRO A 107 4.65 -13.70 -15.00
CA PRO A 107 3.23 -13.88 -15.24
C PRO A 107 2.80 -15.31 -14.93
N ASP A 108 1.49 -15.53 -14.81
CA ASP A 108 0.93 -16.86 -14.63
C ASP A 108 1.22 -17.70 -15.88
N MET A 109 2.15 -18.63 -15.74
CA MET A 109 2.57 -19.56 -16.79
C MET A 109 3.06 -20.85 -16.15
N PHE A 110 2.97 -21.94 -16.87
CA PHE A 110 3.51 -23.22 -16.38
C PHE A 110 5.04 -23.15 -16.27
N LEU A 111 5.55 -23.18 -15.04
CA LEU A 111 6.97 -23.26 -14.71
C LEU A 111 7.21 -24.56 -13.95
N ASP A 112 7.97 -25.52 -14.53
CA ASP A 112 8.35 -26.77 -13.86
C ASP A 112 9.25 -26.48 -12.66
N SER A 113 10.10 -25.46 -12.77
CA SER A 113 11.03 -25.04 -11.72
C SER A 113 11.43 -23.58 -11.89
N PHE A 114 11.97 -23.00 -10.83
CA PHE A 114 12.51 -21.63 -10.84
C PHE A 114 14.04 -21.59 -11.09
N GLN A 115 14.62 -22.60 -11.75
CA GLN A 115 16.07 -22.65 -11.97
C GLN A 115 16.61 -21.42 -12.72
N ASP A 116 15.95 -21.02 -13.80
CA ASP A 116 16.34 -19.80 -14.53
C ASP A 116 16.26 -18.56 -13.66
N VAL A 117 15.19 -18.44 -12.87
CA VAL A 117 15.02 -17.31 -11.93
C VAL A 117 16.15 -17.32 -10.89
N ASN A 118 16.54 -18.48 -10.36
CA ASN A 118 17.65 -18.60 -9.43
C ASN A 118 19.00 -18.16 -10.06
N GLN A 119 19.24 -18.49 -11.34
CA GLN A 119 20.41 -18.01 -12.06
C GLN A 119 20.41 -16.49 -12.24
N TRP A 120 19.26 -15.90 -12.53
CA TRP A 120 19.13 -14.44 -12.60
C TRP A 120 19.41 -13.79 -11.25
N MET A 121 18.90 -14.36 -10.15
CA MET A 121 19.16 -13.86 -8.80
C MET A 121 20.64 -13.91 -8.44
N LEU A 122 21.32 -15.02 -8.79
CA LEU A 122 22.76 -15.18 -8.58
C LEU A 122 23.54 -14.10 -9.37
N TYR A 123 23.19 -13.88 -10.63
CA TYR A 123 23.81 -12.82 -11.44
C TYR A 123 23.57 -11.44 -10.84
N LEU A 124 22.35 -11.13 -10.45
CA LEU A 124 21.96 -9.82 -9.89
C LEU A 124 22.63 -9.53 -8.55
N SER A 125 22.88 -10.56 -7.73
CA SER A 125 23.57 -10.38 -6.44
C SER A 125 24.98 -9.82 -6.57
N THR A 126 25.58 -9.93 -7.76
CA THR A 126 26.93 -9.39 -8.06
C THR A 126 26.90 -7.99 -8.72
N LYS A 127 25.69 -7.43 -8.97
CA LYS A 127 25.54 -6.20 -9.77
C LYS A 127 25.29 -4.93 -8.95
N GLY A 128 25.28 -5.02 -7.62
CA GLY A 128 25.05 -3.88 -6.73
C GLY A 128 23.61 -3.37 -6.78
N VAL A 129 22.65 -4.30 -6.76
CA VAL A 129 21.22 -3.96 -6.81
C VAL A 129 20.80 -3.22 -5.54
N LYS A 130 20.12 -2.08 -5.70
CA LYS A 130 19.58 -1.24 -4.61
C LYS A 130 18.07 -1.36 -4.49
N ASP A 131 17.37 -1.42 -5.62
CA ASP A 131 15.91 -1.58 -5.68
C ASP A 131 15.60 -2.92 -6.33
N PHE A 132 15.02 -3.84 -5.58
CA PHE A 132 14.75 -5.21 -6.02
C PHE A 132 13.28 -5.56 -5.84
N THR A 133 12.59 -5.92 -6.94
CA THR A 133 11.18 -6.30 -6.91
C THR A 133 10.95 -7.59 -7.68
N ILE A 134 10.26 -8.54 -7.05
CA ILE A 134 9.70 -9.73 -7.69
C ILE A 134 8.18 -9.72 -7.53
N ALA A 135 7.47 -9.64 -8.64
CA ALA A 135 6.01 -9.81 -8.73
C ALA A 135 5.71 -11.18 -9.37
N ASN A 136 5.50 -12.21 -8.55
CA ASN A 136 5.28 -13.56 -9.02
C ASN A 136 3.79 -13.92 -9.02
N SER A 137 3.25 -14.41 -10.15
CA SER A 137 1.86 -14.88 -10.25
C SER A 137 1.72 -16.40 -10.23
N ASN A 138 2.84 -17.13 -10.23
CA ASN A 138 2.87 -18.59 -10.22
C ASN A 138 2.77 -19.19 -8.81
N GLN A 139 3.18 -20.45 -8.64
CA GLN A 139 3.43 -21.03 -7.32
C GLN A 139 4.43 -20.21 -6.53
N ARG A 140 4.46 -20.35 -5.19
CA ARG A 140 5.35 -19.59 -4.34
C ARG A 140 6.82 -19.83 -4.69
N TYR A 141 7.56 -18.76 -4.89
CA TYR A 141 8.97 -18.78 -5.20
C TYR A 141 9.81 -18.60 -3.94
N GLN A 142 10.65 -19.59 -3.63
CA GLN A 142 11.60 -19.48 -2.52
C GLN A 142 12.80 -18.65 -2.95
N LEU A 143 13.06 -17.55 -2.23
CA LEU A 143 14.23 -16.72 -2.49
C LEU A 143 15.54 -17.49 -2.26
N PRO A 144 16.48 -17.47 -3.21
CA PRO A 144 17.79 -18.10 -3.03
C PRO A 144 18.67 -17.28 -2.07
N ARG A 145 19.61 -17.96 -1.42
CA ARG A 145 20.52 -17.35 -0.42
C ARG A 145 21.29 -16.14 -0.92
N CYS A 146 21.64 -16.09 -2.21
CA CYS A 146 22.39 -14.98 -2.81
C CYS A 146 21.67 -13.63 -2.71
N VAL A 147 20.33 -13.59 -2.63
CA VAL A 147 19.59 -12.34 -2.45
C VAL A 147 19.89 -11.71 -1.09
N PHE A 148 20.08 -12.53 -0.05
CA PHE A 148 20.41 -12.05 1.30
C PHE A 148 21.85 -11.52 1.41
N SER A 149 22.69 -11.73 0.38
CA SER A 149 24.03 -11.15 0.27
C SER A 149 24.08 -9.82 -0.46
N CYS A 150 22.93 -9.30 -0.91
CA CYS A 150 22.85 -8.00 -1.57
C CYS A 150 22.91 -6.87 -0.52
N LEU A 151 24.10 -6.51 -0.06
CA LEU A 151 24.29 -5.58 1.06
C LEU A 151 23.87 -4.14 0.75
N GLU A 152 23.81 -3.75 -0.53
CA GLU A 152 23.43 -2.39 -0.95
C GLU A 152 21.92 -2.16 -1.09
N LEU A 153 21.10 -3.18 -0.79
CA LEU A 153 19.65 -3.09 -0.94
C LEU A 153 19.07 -1.95 -0.09
N ARG A 154 18.29 -1.09 -0.77
CA ARG A 154 17.49 0.00 -0.17
C ARG A 154 16.01 -0.28 -0.22
N LYS A 155 15.56 -0.98 -1.26
CA LYS A 155 14.16 -1.39 -1.42
C LYS A 155 14.09 -2.85 -1.80
N LEU A 156 13.24 -3.58 -1.08
CA LEU A 156 12.92 -4.97 -1.37
C LEU A 156 11.40 -5.13 -1.41
N GLU A 157 10.89 -5.59 -2.53
CA GLU A 157 9.47 -5.90 -2.71
C GLU A 157 9.29 -7.31 -3.24
N LEU A 158 8.53 -8.11 -2.52
CA LEU A 158 8.29 -9.51 -2.82
C LEU A 158 6.79 -9.79 -2.87
N ASN A 159 6.36 -10.42 -3.95
CA ASN A 159 4.99 -10.87 -4.09
C ASN A 159 4.96 -12.38 -4.38
N LYS A 160 4.14 -13.11 -3.59
CA LYS A 160 3.94 -14.55 -3.68
C LYS A 160 5.25 -15.35 -3.63
N CYS A 161 6.05 -15.03 -2.63
CA CYS A 161 7.35 -15.64 -2.37
C CYS A 161 7.39 -16.36 -1.02
N ILE A 162 8.42 -17.19 -0.82
CA ILE A 162 8.80 -17.74 0.47
C ILE A 162 10.06 -17.01 0.93
N PHE A 163 9.99 -16.34 2.08
CA PHE A 163 11.10 -15.64 2.68
C PHE A 163 11.76 -16.53 3.74
N LYS A 164 12.91 -17.08 3.39
CA LYS A 164 13.70 -17.98 4.26
C LYS A 164 15.15 -17.50 4.30
N PRO A 165 15.47 -16.51 5.17
CA PRO A 165 16.83 -16.07 5.32
C PRO A 165 17.72 -17.19 5.90
N PRO A 166 19.01 -17.23 5.58
CA PRO A 166 19.95 -18.14 6.22
C PRO A 166 20.10 -17.82 7.72
N LEU A 167 20.46 -18.80 8.53
CA LEU A 167 20.59 -18.64 10.00
C LEU A 167 21.56 -17.53 10.43
N GLN A 168 22.56 -17.24 9.60
CA GLN A 168 23.59 -16.22 9.85
C GLN A 168 23.20 -14.84 9.28
N PHE A 169 21.97 -14.69 8.79
CA PHE A 169 21.52 -13.43 8.22
C PHE A 169 21.13 -12.44 9.33
N GLU A 170 21.95 -11.43 9.51
CA GLU A 170 21.73 -10.40 10.53
C GLU A 170 20.76 -9.31 10.07
N GLY A 171 20.58 -9.10 8.76
CA GLY A 171 19.68 -8.10 8.18
C GLY A 171 20.29 -7.34 7.01
N PHE A 172 19.54 -6.34 6.54
CA PHE A 172 19.97 -5.43 5.48
C PHE A 172 20.24 -4.03 6.07
N LEU A 173 21.50 -3.64 6.15
CA LEU A 173 21.92 -2.41 6.84
C LEU A 173 21.40 -1.12 6.19
N TYR A 174 21.20 -1.12 4.88
CA TYR A 174 20.78 0.07 4.13
C TYR A 174 19.33 0.04 3.67
N LEU A 175 18.56 -0.99 4.06
CA LEU A 175 17.18 -1.17 3.59
C LEU A 175 16.27 -0.08 4.19
N GLU A 176 15.68 0.71 3.31
CA GLU A 176 14.75 1.80 3.66
C GLU A 176 13.29 1.41 3.49
N SER A 177 12.98 0.52 2.56
CA SER A 177 11.62 0.08 2.27
C SER A 177 11.55 -1.42 2.08
N LEU A 178 10.65 -2.08 2.81
CA LEU A 178 10.38 -3.50 2.74
C LEU A 178 8.89 -3.74 2.52
N VAL A 179 8.57 -4.44 1.43
CA VAL A 179 7.18 -4.74 1.06
C VAL A 179 7.03 -6.24 0.83
N PHE A 180 6.18 -6.86 1.59
CA PHE A 180 5.79 -8.25 1.47
C PHE A 180 4.32 -8.36 1.09
N ASN A 181 4.03 -8.91 -0.07
CA ASN A 181 2.68 -9.21 -0.53
C ASN A 181 2.54 -10.72 -0.71
N ASN A 182 1.61 -11.33 0.03
CA ASN A 182 1.35 -12.77 -0.06
C ASN A 182 2.62 -13.62 0.12
N VAL A 183 3.42 -13.29 1.14
CA VAL A 183 4.69 -13.96 1.45
C VAL A 183 4.49 -14.94 2.59
N ASP A 184 5.04 -16.17 2.43
CA ASP A 184 5.14 -17.15 3.50
C ASP A 184 6.49 -17.03 4.20
N PHE A 185 6.45 -16.98 5.52
CA PHE A 185 7.64 -17.11 6.36
C PHE A 185 7.77 -18.57 6.80
N THR A 186 8.99 -19.07 6.83
CA THR A 186 9.22 -20.45 7.29
C THR A 186 9.28 -20.50 8.81
N THR A 187 8.75 -21.57 9.39
CA THR A 187 8.75 -21.80 10.85
C THR A 187 10.14 -21.87 11.47
N ASP A 188 11.17 -22.16 10.66
CA ASP A 188 12.56 -22.41 11.10
C ASP A 188 13.41 -21.13 11.24
N LEU A 189 12.80 -19.95 11.40
CA LEU A 189 13.57 -18.71 11.60
C LEU A 189 14.35 -18.69 12.93
N GLY A 190 14.22 -19.72 13.76
CA GLY A 190 15.03 -19.93 14.98
C GLY A 190 14.98 -18.78 15.99
N GLY A 191 14.02 -17.86 15.86
CA GLY A 191 13.95 -16.67 16.71
C GLY A 191 15.00 -15.61 16.41
N THR A 192 15.76 -15.74 15.31
CA THR A 192 16.79 -14.77 14.91
C THR A 192 16.12 -13.43 14.55
N ALA A 193 16.59 -12.37 15.19
CA ALA A 193 16.10 -11.02 14.90
C ALA A 193 16.77 -10.48 13.64
N ILE A 194 15.97 -9.97 12.70
CA ILE A 194 16.45 -9.30 11.49
C ILE A 194 16.64 -7.81 11.80
N ASN A 195 17.87 -7.35 11.72
CA ASN A 195 18.21 -5.96 12.00
C ASN A 195 18.10 -5.11 10.74
N LEU A 196 17.22 -4.10 10.77
CA LEU A 196 16.93 -3.19 9.66
C LEU A 196 17.01 -1.72 10.15
N PRO A 197 18.21 -1.23 10.50
CA PRO A 197 18.37 0.05 11.19
C PRO A 197 17.93 1.26 10.37
N GLN A 198 17.96 1.17 9.04
CA GLN A 198 17.54 2.26 8.15
C GLN A 198 16.10 2.13 7.65
N LEU A 199 15.36 1.10 8.10
CA LEU A 199 14.01 0.86 7.60
C LEU A 199 13.05 1.97 8.02
N LYS A 200 12.47 2.63 7.02
CA LYS A 200 11.46 3.70 7.16
C LYS A 200 10.05 3.20 6.87
N LYS A 201 9.91 2.23 5.96
CA LYS A 201 8.61 1.73 5.49
C LYS A 201 8.59 0.20 5.51
N LEU A 202 7.65 -0.37 6.27
CA LEU A 202 7.34 -1.79 6.28
C LEU A 202 5.87 -1.99 5.89
N ILE A 203 5.65 -2.77 4.85
CA ILE A 203 4.32 -3.18 4.41
C ILE A 203 4.26 -4.69 4.33
N MET A 204 3.27 -5.27 4.98
CA MET A 204 2.97 -6.70 4.91
C MET A 204 1.49 -6.89 4.57
N ARG A 205 1.20 -7.59 3.46
CA ARG A 205 -0.16 -7.89 3.01
C ARG A 205 -0.33 -9.38 2.80
N SER A 206 -1.35 -9.97 3.42
CA SER A 206 -1.70 -11.39 3.27
C SER A 206 -0.51 -12.34 3.48
N CYS A 207 0.34 -12.01 4.45
CA CYS A 207 1.49 -12.81 4.82
C CYS A 207 1.11 -13.85 5.87
N THR A 208 1.76 -15.04 5.81
CA THR A 208 1.46 -16.17 6.69
C THR A 208 2.72 -16.70 7.37
N LYS A 209 2.55 -17.39 8.51
CA LYS A 209 3.62 -18.03 9.30
C LYS A 209 4.67 -17.04 9.83
N ALA A 210 4.28 -15.79 10.09
CA ALA A 210 5.19 -14.73 10.54
C ALA A 210 5.39 -14.66 12.06
N TYR A 211 4.90 -15.65 12.83
CA TYR A 211 4.93 -15.66 14.30
C TYR A 211 6.35 -15.71 14.90
N ASN A 212 7.34 -16.14 14.15
CA ASN A 212 8.75 -16.15 14.59
C ASN A 212 9.58 -15.02 13.95
N LEU A 213 8.92 -14.12 13.20
CA LEU A 213 9.60 -13.02 12.53
C LEU A 213 9.81 -11.88 13.52
N LYS A 214 11.06 -11.70 13.96
CA LYS A 214 11.48 -10.56 14.77
C LYS A 214 12.19 -9.54 13.90
N ILE A 215 11.69 -8.33 13.81
CA ILE A 215 12.30 -7.24 13.04
C ILE A 215 12.65 -6.10 13.97
N HIS A 216 13.93 -5.73 14.03
CA HIS A 216 14.40 -4.53 14.71
C HIS A 216 14.53 -3.37 13.73
N ALA A 217 13.64 -2.40 13.83
CA ALA A 217 13.53 -1.26 12.91
C ALA A 217 13.28 0.05 13.66
N THR A 218 14.32 0.60 14.28
CA THR A 218 14.23 1.81 15.14
C THR A 218 13.85 3.08 14.39
N ASN A 219 14.06 3.13 13.07
CA ASN A 219 13.75 4.27 12.20
C ASN A 219 12.40 4.16 11.48
N LEU A 220 11.56 3.17 11.83
CA LEU A 220 10.31 2.90 11.15
C LEU A 220 9.34 4.09 11.29
N GLN A 221 8.84 4.58 10.15
CA GLN A 221 7.91 5.71 10.05
C GLN A 221 6.53 5.29 9.55
N VAL A 222 6.50 4.27 8.71
CA VAL A 222 5.27 3.75 8.09
C VAL A 222 5.20 2.24 8.32
N LEU A 223 4.15 1.80 8.99
CA LEU A 223 3.87 0.40 9.26
C LEU A 223 2.47 0.05 8.75
N LEU A 224 2.37 -0.83 7.76
CA LEU A 224 1.10 -1.35 7.27
C LEU A 224 1.11 -2.88 7.39
N ILE A 225 0.23 -3.40 8.22
CA ILE A 225 0.01 -4.85 8.40
C ILE A 225 -1.45 -5.14 8.03
N MET A 226 -1.63 -5.83 6.92
CA MET A 226 -2.95 -6.08 6.36
C MET A 226 -3.14 -7.58 6.13
N ASN A 227 -4.15 -8.16 6.76
CA ASN A 227 -4.46 -9.59 6.65
C ASN A 227 -3.26 -10.51 6.95
N CYS A 228 -2.54 -10.21 8.04
CA CYS A 228 -1.38 -10.97 8.50
C CYS A 228 -1.61 -11.41 9.96
N PRO A 229 -2.34 -12.50 10.21
CA PRO A 229 -2.76 -12.90 11.56
C PRO A 229 -1.60 -13.32 12.46
N ASP A 230 -0.48 -13.76 11.87
CA ASP A 230 0.64 -14.36 12.60
C ASP A 230 1.75 -13.37 12.95
N VAL A 231 1.59 -12.07 12.66
CA VAL A 231 2.67 -11.10 12.85
C VAL A 231 2.76 -10.65 14.30
N MET A 232 3.96 -10.72 14.89
CA MET A 232 4.25 -10.15 16.20
C MET A 232 4.45 -8.65 16.10
N LEU A 233 3.47 -7.88 16.57
CA LEU A 233 3.43 -6.42 16.41
C LEU A 233 4.25 -5.66 17.43
N LEU A 234 4.46 -6.19 18.64
CA LEU A 234 5.05 -5.45 19.77
C LEU A 234 6.40 -4.81 19.42
N GLU A 235 7.30 -5.57 18.80
CA GLU A 235 8.63 -5.06 18.42
C GLU A 235 8.54 -3.95 17.36
N LEU A 236 7.63 -4.10 16.39
CA LEU A 236 7.42 -3.13 15.32
C LEU A 236 6.82 -1.81 15.82
N LEU A 237 5.94 -1.89 16.83
CA LEU A 237 5.25 -0.74 17.41
C LEU A 237 6.10 0.04 18.43
N ARG A 238 7.30 -0.45 18.77
CA ARG A 238 8.25 0.26 19.66
C ARG A 238 8.95 1.44 19.00
N SER A 239 8.87 1.60 17.68
CA SER A 239 9.53 2.72 17.01
C SER A 239 8.86 4.05 17.36
N GLN A 240 9.60 4.95 17.98
CA GLN A 240 9.14 6.31 18.34
C GLN A 240 8.96 7.23 17.10
N ARG A 241 9.39 6.79 15.92
CA ARG A 241 9.30 7.56 14.67
C ARG A 241 8.06 7.24 13.84
N LEU A 242 7.22 6.32 14.30
CA LEU A 242 5.98 5.95 13.59
C LEU A 242 5.06 7.16 13.43
N GLY A 243 4.81 7.51 12.17
CA GLY A 243 3.88 8.57 11.77
C GLY A 243 2.59 8.03 11.16
N MET A 244 2.65 6.80 10.61
CA MET A 244 1.51 6.12 10.02
C MET A 244 1.50 4.65 10.41
N VAL A 245 0.37 4.19 10.92
CA VAL A 245 0.13 2.78 11.27
C VAL A 245 -1.21 2.34 10.66
N CYS A 246 -1.20 1.21 9.97
CA CYS A 246 -2.39 0.54 9.45
C CYS A 246 -2.39 -0.92 9.90
N LEU A 247 -3.44 -1.34 10.61
CA LEU A 247 -3.61 -2.69 11.14
C LEU A 247 -4.98 -3.20 10.73
N THR A 248 -5.05 -4.17 9.81
CA THR A 248 -6.30 -4.76 9.36
C THR A 248 -6.25 -6.27 9.24
N LEU A 249 -7.33 -6.94 9.65
CA LEU A 249 -7.59 -8.37 9.47
C LEU A 249 -8.88 -8.52 8.66
N MET A 250 -8.86 -9.30 7.59
CA MET A 250 -10.08 -9.52 6.79
C MET A 250 -11.07 -10.50 7.43
N LYS A 251 -10.66 -11.22 8.47
CA LYS A 251 -11.47 -12.22 9.17
C LYS A 251 -11.18 -12.17 10.66
N PRO A 252 -12.16 -12.50 11.51
CA PRO A 252 -11.92 -12.69 12.94
C PRO A 252 -10.83 -13.74 13.13
N MET A 253 -9.93 -13.53 14.07
CA MET A 253 -9.00 -14.56 14.50
C MET A 253 -9.72 -15.54 15.42
N GLU A 254 -9.73 -16.80 15.07
CA GLU A 254 -10.32 -17.86 15.91
C GLU A 254 -9.50 -18.13 17.18
N ASP A 255 -8.19 -17.89 17.13
CA ASP A 255 -7.22 -18.10 18.22
C ASP A 255 -6.57 -16.80 18.69
N PHE A 256 -7.28 -16.00 19.50
CA PHE A 256 -6.69 -14.82 20.16
C PHE A 256 -5.55 -15.13 21.17
N VAL A 257 -5.34 -16.40 21.49
CA VAL A 257 -4.37 -16.83 22.50
C VAL A 257 -2.92 -16.50 22.12
N ARG A 258 -2.62 -16.27 20.85
CA ARG A 258 -1.27 -15.99 20.35
C ARG A 258 -0.92 -14.52 20.19
N LEU A 259 -1.91 -13.63 20.12
CA LEU A 259 -1.63 -12.20 20.21
C LEU A 259 -1.30 -11.91 21.68
N GLU A 260 -0.06 -11.57 21.96
CA GLU A 260 0.30 -10.95 23.24
C GLU A 260 -0.72 -9.86 23.53
N ARG A 261 -1.29 -9.85 24.75
CA ARG A 261 -2.30 -8.86 25.16
C ARG A 261 -1.73 -7.46 24.94
N MET A 262 -2.02 -6.89 23.78
CA MET A 262 -1.57 -5.57 23.41
C MET A 262 -2.59 -4.56 23.96
N ASN A 263 -2.09 -3.66 24.77
CA ASN A 263 -2.89 -2.56 25.29
C ASN A 263 -2.70 -1.33 24.41
N LEU A 264 -3.77 -0.78 23.82
CA LEU A 264 -3.75 0.46 23.03
C LEU A 264 -3.07 1.61 23.76
N ALA A 265 -3.30 1.73 25.06
CA ALA A 265 -2.72 2.78 25.87
C ALA A 265 -1.19 2.74 25.90
N LEU A 266 -0.61 1.53 26.06
CA LEU A 266 0.84 1.34 26.03
C LEU A 266 1.41 1.55 24.63
N MET A 267 0.67 1.16 23.59
CA MET A 267 1.06 1.39 22.21
C MET A 267 1.17 2.89 21.93
N PHE A 268 0.14 3.67 22.25
CA PHE A 268 0.13 5.10 21.98
C PHE A 268 1.10 5.90 22.84
N ALA A 269 1.41 5.45 24.08
CA ALA A 269 2.40 6.09 24.94
C ALA A 269 3.78 6.23 24.27
N ASN A 270 4.12 5.29 23.39
CA ASN A 270 5.39 5.28 22.65
C ASN A 270 5.34 6.01 21.30
N MET A 271 4.15 6.37 20.79
CA MET A 271 3.96 6.90 19.43
C MET A 271 3.68 8.40 19.38
N SER A 272 4.60 9.20 19.91
CA SER A 272 4.46 10.66 19.98
C SER A 272 4.36 11.37 18.62
N ARG A 273 4.68 10.68 17.53
CA ARG A 273 4.66 11.21 16.14
C ARG A 273 3.54 10.66 15.29
N LEU A 274 2.68 9.77 15.82
CA LEU A 274 1.62 9.13 15.06
C LEU A 274 0.59 10.15 14.59
N ARG A 275 0.48 10.35 13.29
CA ARG A 275 -0.47 11.26 12.65
C ARG A 275 -1.63 10.53 12.00
N TRP A 276 -1.40 9.33 11.48
CA TRP A 276 -2.36 8.55 10.71
C TRP A 276 -2.49 7.16 11.32
N PHE A 277 -3.69 6.85 11.79
CA PHE A 277 -4.00 5.55 12.36
C PHE A 277 -5.19 4.93 11.67
N TYR A 278 -4.97 3.76 11.07
CA TYR A 278 -5.97 2.95 10.40
C TYR A 278 -6.08 1.63 11.12
N ILE A 279 -7.28 1.26 11.57
CA ILE A 279 -7.51 0.02 12.31
C ILE A 279 -8.86 -0.56 11.93
N ASP A 280 -8.93 -1.89 11.79
CA ASP A 280 -10.22 -2.55 11.62
C ASP A 280 -10.85 -2.96 12.96
N GLY A 281 -12.13 -3.33 12.89
CA GLY A 281 -12.87 -3.73 14.08
C GLY A 281 -12.29 -4.98 14.76
N HIS A 282 -11.69 -5.90 14.02
CA HIS A 282 -11.10 -7.12 14.57
C HIS A 282 -9.86 -6.83 15.43
N PHE A 283 -8.93 -6.03 14.93
CA PHE A 283 -7.80 -5.56 15.73
C PHE A 283 -8.24 -4.70 16.89
N LEU A 284 -9.27 -3.87 16.68
CA LEU A 284 -9.75 -2.98 17.73
C LEU A 284 -10.24 -3.76 18.94
N LYS A 285 -10.99 -4.87 18.74
CA LYS A 285 -11.43 -5.77 19.83
C LYS A 285 -10.26 -6.32 20.65
N VAL A 286 -9.19 -6.73 19.97
CA VAL A 286 -7.98 -7.26 20.63
C VAL A 286 -7.35 -6.21 21.54
N PHE A 287 -7.24 -4.98 21.05
CA PHE A 287 -6.60 -3.89 21.78
C PHE A 287 -7.41 -3.34 22.95
N ILE A 288 -8.74 -3.55 22.96
CA ILE A 288 -9.66 -2.99 23.94
C ILE A 288 -10.14 -4.05 24.94
N ALA A 289 -9.59 -5.25 24.94
CA ALA A 289 -10.00 -6.33 25.83
C ALA A 289 -10.09 -5.88 27.31
N GLU A 290 -9.27 -4.90 27.75
CA GLU A 290 -9.28 -4.31 29.10
C GLU A 290 -10.25 -3.11 29.24
N LYS A 291 -10.93 -2.69 28.18
CA LYS A 291 -11.91 -1.57 28.13
C LYS A 291 -11.46 -0.27 28.82
N PRO A 292 -10.29 0.28 28.52
CA PRO A 292 -9.83 1.51 29.15
C PRO A 292 -10.72 2.67 28.72
N LYS A 293 -11.24 3.46 29.66
CA LYS A 293 -11.96 4.71 29.35
C LYS A 293 -10.98 5.80 28.85
N TRP A 294 -9.81 5.86 29.46
CA TRP A 294 -8.80 6.88 29.21
C TRP A 294 -7.43 6.26 29.04
N PHE A 295 -6.65 6.81 28.13
CA PHE A 295 -5.22 6.49 28.07
C PHE A 295 -4.46 7.32 29.13
N PRO A 296 -3.32 6.83 29.62
CA PRO A 296 -2.45 7.59 30.52
C PRO A 296 -2.03 8.95 29.96
N HIS A 297 -1.91 9.02 28.63
CA HIS A 297 -1.55 10.22 27.89
C HIS A 297 -2.42 10.36 26.63
N ALA A 298 -2.90 11.58 26.38
CA ALA A 298 -3.64 11.88 25.16
C ALA A 298 -2.76 11.72 23.91
N VAL A 299 -3.34 11.23 22.81
CA VAL A 299 -2.66 11.04 21.52
C VAL A 299 -2.69 12.37 20.75
N ASN A 300 -1.93 13.35 21.24
CA ASN A 300 -1.96 14.72 20.71
C ASN A 300 -1.47 14.86 19.25
N SER A 301 -0.72 13.89 18.75
CA SER A 301 -0.18 13.90 17.40
C SER A 301 -1.18 13.39 16.34
N LEU A 302 -2.23 12.63 16.75
CA LEU A 302 -3.14 11.97 15.81
C LEU A 302 -4.01 13.01 15.09
N LYS A 303 -3.98 12.94 13.74
CA LYS A 303 -4.71 13.83 12.83
C LYS A 303 -5.81 13.12 12.07
N ARG A 304 -5.57 11.86 11.69
CA ARG A 304 -6.47 11.06 10.87
C ARG A 304 -6.71 9.71 11.52
N LEU A 305 -7.98 9.39 11.72
CA LEU A 305 -8.43 8.10 12.24
C LEU A 305 -9.38 7.46 11.23
N TRP A 306 -9.01 6.27 10.76
CA TRP A 306 -9.87 5.48 9.89
C TRP A 306 -10.20 4.16 10.57
N LEU A 307 -11.50 3.90 10.74
CA LEU A 307 -12.05 2.67 11.28
C LEU A 307 -12.62 1.85 10.13
N ILE A 308 -12.04 0.69 9.89
CA ILE A 308 -12.37 -0.17 8.74
C ILE A 308 -13.08 -1.42 9.28
N ASP A 309 -14.04 -1.94 8.54
CA ASP A 309 -14.85 -3.10 8.97
C ASP A 309 -15.39 -2.95 10.40
N PHE A 310 -15.96 -1.78 10.64
CA PHE A 310 -16.36 -1.30 11.94
C PHE A 310 -17.90 -1.25 12.06
N SER A 311 -18.45 -1.89 13.09
CA SER A 311 -19.89 -1.88 13.37
C SER A 311 -20.21 -1.06 14.62
N LEU A 312 -21.02 -0.01 14.47
CA LEU A 312 -21.55 0.76 15.60
C LEU A 312 -22.57 -0.01 16.45
N CYS A 313 -23.05 -1.15 15.95
CA CYS A 313 -23.92 -2.03 16.69
C CYS A 313 -23.15 -3.03 17.59
N ASP A 314 -21.84 -3.12 17.46
CA ASP A 314 -20.97 -3.90 18.31
C ASP A 314 -20.44 -3.02 19.45
N LEU A 315 -20.72 -3.43 20.70
CA LEU A 315 -20.38 -2.63 21.88
C LEU A 315 -18.88 -2.46 22.06
N ASP A 316 -18.09 -3.47 21.73
CA ASP A 316 -16.63 -3.40 21.84
C ASP A 316 -16.06 -2.46 20.77
N HIS A 317 -16.58 -2.52 19.54
CA HIS A 317 -16.23 -1.54 18.52
C HIS A 317 -16.58 -0.12 18.96
N LEU A 318 -17.80 0.11 19.45
CA LEU A 318 -18.23 1.43 19.92
C LEU A 318 -17.34 1.95 21.05
N HIS A 319 -17.05 1.13 22.06
CA HIS A 319 -16.13 1.49 23.15
C HIS A 319 -14.77 1.91 22.63
N GLY A 320 -14.23 1.16 21.65
CA GLY A 320 -12.96 1.48 21.03
C GLY A 320 -12.94 2.78 20.29
N ALA A 321 -13.96 3.04 19.48
CA ALA A 321 -14.08 4.31 18.77
C ALA A 321 -14.17 5.50 19.73
N LEU A 322 -15.04 5.40 20.75
CA LEU A 322 -15.20 6.44 21.76
C LEU A 322 -13.89 6.66 22.56
N CYS A 323 -13.19 5.58 22.91
CA CYS A 323 -11.89 5.66 23.58
C CYS A 323 -10.86 6.42 22.71
N LEU A 324 -10.76 6.07 21.42
CA LEU A 324 -9.86 6.75 20.48
C LEU A 324 -10.22 8.23 20.30
N LEU A 325 -11.51 8.55 20.15
CA LEU A 325 -11.97 9.92 20.00
C LEU A 325 -11.66 10.77 21.24
N ARG A 326 -11.97 10.26 22.45
CA ARG A 326 -11.69 10.95 23.74
C ARG A 326 -10.21 11.25 23.92
N ASN A 327 -9.34 10.36 23.46
CA ASN A 327 -7.90 10.50 23.65
C ASN A 327 -7.18 11.20 22.51
N SER A 328 -7.90 11.68 21.48
CA SER A 328 -7.33 12.31 20.28
C SER A 328 -7.84 13.75 20.08
N PRO A 329 -7.47 14.71 20.94
CA PRO A 329 -8.02 16.08 20.94
C PRO A 329 -7.69 16.88 19.68
N ASN A 330 -6.65 16.47 18.95
CA ASN A 330 -6.19 17.13 17.72
C ASN A 330 -6.62 16.42 16.44
N LEU A 331 -7.62 15.51 16.52
CA LEU A 331 -8.14 14.80 15.37
C LEU A 331 -8.81 15.77 14.39
N GLU A 332 -8.40 15.71 13.12
CA GLU A 332 -8.90 16.55 12.03
C GLU A 332 -9.83 15.79 11.07
N GLU A 333 -9.60 14.48 10.92
CA GLU A 333 -10.35 13.63 9.99
C GLU A 333 -10.72 12.29 10.64
N LEU A 334 -12.01 11.95 10.57
CA LEU A 334 -12.56 10.67 10.97
C LEU A 334 -13.24 10.00 9.78
N ARG A 335 -12.80 8.80 9.42
CA ARG A 335 -13.52 7.94 8.45
C ARG A 335 -13.89 6.62 9.08
N MET A 336 -15.11 6.20 8.80
CA MET A 336 -15.62 4.90 9.22
C MET A 336 -16.18 4.18 8.00
N MET A 337 -15.60 3.03 7.71
CA MET A 337 -15.97 2.23 6.55
C MET A 337 -16.33 0.82 6.99
N HIS A 338 -17.41 0.29 6.44
CA HIS A 338 -17.84 -1.07 6.67
C HIS A 338 -17.91 -1.81 5.34
N THR A 339 -17.23 -2.94 5.24
CA THR A 339 -17.15 -3.71 3.98
C THR A 339 -18.00 -4.98 4.01
N GLN A 340 -18.57 -5.34 5.17
CA GLN A 340 -19.25 -6.62 5.38
C GLN A 340 -20.72 -6.61 4.95
N THR A 341 -21.17 -7.78 4.50
CA THR A 341 -22.53 -8.05 4.04
C THR A 341 -23.54 -8.23 5.18
N GLU A 342 -24.81 -8.04 4.88
CA GLU A 342 -25.98 -8.00 5.80
C GLU A 342 -26.09 -9.12 6.85
N SER A 343 -25.49 -10.29 6.65
CA SER A 343 -25.68 -11.46 7.52
C SER A 343 -25.06 -11.33 8.92
N GLU A 344 -24.07 -10.48 9.11
CA GLU A 344 -23.45 -10.25 10.43
C GLU A 344 -24.14 -9.14 11.23
N LEU A 345 -24.89 -8.28 10.57
CA LEU A 345 -25.62 -7.16 11.19
C LEU A 345 -26.85 -7.61 12.00
N MET A 346 -27.40 -8.77 11.71
CA MET A 346 -28.57 -9.29 12.44
C MET A 346 -28.29 -9.80 13.87
N ARG A 347 -27.04 -9.84 14.31
CA ARG A 347 -26.67 -10.22 15.69
C ARG A 347 -26.38 -9.03 16.59
N CYS A 348 -26.98 -7.91 16.31
CA CYS A 348 -26.64 -6.64 16.91
C CYS A 348 -27.26 -6.41 18.29
N GLY A 349 -26.44 -6.04 19.24
CA GLY A 349 -26.87 -5.48 20.52
C GLY A 349 -27.33 -4.00 20.37
N GLU A 350 -28.29 -3.72 19.47
CA GLU A 350 -28.74 -2.34 19.17
C GLU A 350 -29.22 -1.58 20.41
N GLU A 351 -29.88 -2.26 21.32
CA GLU A 351 -30.40 -1.66 22.55
C GLU A 351 -29.28 -1.26 23.50
N THR A 352 -28.28 -2.11 23.67
CA THR A 352 -27.15 -1.85 24.59
C THR A 352 -26.25 -0.74 24.06
N THR A 353 -25.96 -0.73 22.76
CA THR A 353 -25.16 0.33 22.12
C THR A 353 -25.92 1.65 22.07
N SER A 354 -27.22 1.64 21.81
CA SER A 354 -28.06 2.83 21.84
C SER A 354 -28.12 3.45 23.24
N SER A 355 -28.37 2.63 24.27
CA SER A 355 -28.38 3.08 25.67
C SER A 355 -27.04 3.68 26.09
N HIS A 356 -25.93 3.12 25.61
CA HIS A 356 -24.60 3.64 25.88
C HIS A 356 -24.39 5.03 25.23
N LEU A 357 -24.83 5.21 23.97
CA LEU A 357 -24.74 6.47 23.24
C LEU A 357 -25.65 7.56 23.80
N GLU A 358 -26.78 7.19 24.42
CA GLU A 358 -27.73 8.10 25.06
C GLU A 358 -27.31 8.47 26.49
N SER A 359 -26.33 7.78 27.07
CA SER A 359 -25.86 8.07 28.43
C SER A 359 -25.17 9.43 28.49
N PRO A 360 -25.44 10.25 29.55
CA PRO A 360 -24.75 11.50 29.77
C PRO A 360 -23.23 11.26 29.85
N GLY A 361 -22.44 12.08 29.11
CA GLY A 361 -20.99 11.95 29.12
C GLY A 361 -20.45 10.80 28.27
N CYS A 362 -21.24 10.27 27.33
CA CYS A 362 -20.76 9.28 26.36
C CYS A 362 -19.51 9.75 25.60
N LEU A 363 -19.45 11.05 25.29
CA LEU A 363 -18.26 11.73 24.76
C LEU A 363 -18.06 13.02 25.57
N ASP A 364 -17.28 12.93 26.67
CA ASP A 364 -17.07 14.05 27.61
C ASP A 364 -16.23 15.18 27.04
N GLN A 365 -15.75 15.05 25.82
CA GLN A 365 -14.83 15.99 25.19
C GLN A 365 -15.38 16.47 23.86
N THR A 366 -15.33 17.78 23.62
CA THR A 366 -15.60 18.37 22.32
C THR A 366 -14.48 18.07 21.34
N LEU A 367 -14.84 17.68 20.12
CA LEU A 367 -13.93 17.41 19.02
C LEU A 367 -13.55 18.70 18.30
N ASN A 368 -12.86 19.61 19.01
CA ASN A 368 -12.63 20.98 18.59
C ASN A 368 -11.87 21.15 17.26
N ARG A 369 -11.15 20.15 16.81
CA ARG A 369 -10.35 20.19 15.57
C ARG A 369 -10.89 19.30 14.48
N LEU A 370 -11.95 18.55 14.72
CA LEU A 370 -12.53 17.66 13.72
C LEU A 370 -13.20 18.48 12.60
N ARG A 371 -12.66 18.35 11.38
CA ARG A 371 -13.08 19.10 10.19
C ARG A 371 -13.79 18.22 9.18
N ILE A 372 -13.38 16.96 9.06
CA ILE A 372 -13.89 16.03 8.05
C ILE A 372 -14.36 14.76 8.72
N VAL A 373 -15.61 14.39 8.45
CA VAL A 373 -16.19 13.10 8.85
C VAL A 373 -16.77 12.42 7.62
N GLU A 374 -16.49 11.14 7.48
CA GLU A 374 -17.01 10.28 6.43
C GLU A 374 -17.50 8.95 7.00
N LEU A 375 -18.76 8.62 6.76
CA LEU A 375 -19.40 7.39 7.20
C LEU A 375 -19.97 6.62 6.01
N SER A 376 -19.50 5.39 5.79
CA SER A 376 -19.89 4.58 4.63
C SER A 376 -19.79 3.08 4.94
N PRO A 377 -20.79 2.28 4.60
CA PRO A 377 -22.17 2.63 4.29
C PRO A 377 -23.02 2.86 5.55
N LEU A 378 -23.94 3.81 5.50
CA LEU A 378 -24.92 4.03 6.56
C LEU A 378 -26.20 3.23 6.26
N GLN A 379 -26.67 2.45 7.23
CA GLN A 379 -27.88 1.63 7.13
C GLN A 379 -29.08 2.25 7.87
N GLY A 380 -28.80 3.24 8.72
CA GLY A 380 -29.82 3.96 9.49
C GLY A 380 -30.27 3.23 10.74
N SER A 381 -29.46 2.31 11.28
CA SER A 381 -29.72 1.73 12.60
C SER A 381 -29.69 2.81 13.68
N ARG A 382 -30.42 2.60 14.78
CA ARG A 382 -30.49 3.57 15.90
C ARG A 382 -29.11 3.95 16.42
N PRO A 383 -28.16 3.04 16.70
CA PRO A 383 -26.81 3.38 17.11
C PRO A 383 -26.08 4.25 16.09
N GLN A 384 -26.23 3.98 14.79
CA GLN A 384 -25.60 4.77 13.75
C GLN A 384 -26.13 6.22 13.74
N LEU A 385 -27.44 6.40 13.83
CA LEU A 385 -28.05 7.72 13.85
C LEU A 385 -27.68 8.50 15.13
N LEU A 386 -27.65 7.84 16.29
CA LEU A 386 -27.20 8.43 17.55
C LEU A 386 -25.73 8.86 17.50
N PHE A 387 -24.88 8.04 16.90
CA PHE A 387 -23.46 8.39 16.73
C PHE A 387 -23.26 9.57 15.79
N VAL A 388 -24.00 9.62 14.68
CA VAL A 388 -24.03 10.79 13.78
C VAL A 388 -24.46 12.07 14.53
N LYS A 389 -25.55 11.97 15.31
CA LYS A 389 -26.04 13.09 16.13
C LYS A 389 -24.99 13.56 17.14
N LEU A 390 -24.30 12.62 17.80
CA LEU A 390 -23.23 12.89 18.75
C LEU A 390 -22.06 13.63 18.07
N LEU A 391 -21.58 13.16 16.93
CA LEU A 391 -20.49 13.80 16.18
C LEU A 391 -20.85 15.20 15.74
N LEU A 392 -22.06 15.41 15.21
CA LEU A 392 -22.53 16.74 14.77
C LEU A 392 -22.64 17.73 15.95
N ALA A 393 -23.08 17.26 17.12
CA ALA A 393 -23.22 18.08 18.32
C ALA A 393 -21.89 18.44 18.99
N GLN A 394 -20.85 17.57 18.84
CA GLN A 394 -19.56 17.74 19.52
C GLN A 394 -18.44 18.29 18.63
N SER A 395 -18.71 18.62 17.37
CA SER A 395 -17.68 19.05 16.40
C SER A 395 -17.90 20.50 15.92
N PRO A 396 -17.47 21.53 16.69
CA PRO A 396 -17.71 22.94 16.35
C PRO A 396 -16.88 23.42 15.14
N SER A 397 -15.80 22.75 14.79
CA SER A 397 -14.94 23.08 13.63
C SER A 397 -15.24 22.26 12.40
N LEU A 398 -16.33 21.50 12.38
CA LEU A 398 -16.68 20.62 11.27
C LEU A 398 -16.94 21.42 10.00
N GLU A 399 -16.26 21.04 8.91
CA GLU A 399 -16.38 21.66 7.59
C GLU A 399 -17.17 20.76 6.64
N LYS A 400 -16.94 19.45 6.71
CA LYS A 400 -17.51 18.47 5.80
C LYS A 400 -17.96 17.21 6.53
N PHE A 401 -19.22 16.84 6.32
CA PHE A 401 -19.78 15.59 6.81
C PHE A 401 -20.36 14.80 5.65
N THR A 402 -19.70 13.72 5.27
CA THR A 402 -20.10 12.88 4.14
C THR A 402 -20.74 11.59 4.64
N ILE A 403 -21.90 11.27 4.11
CA ILE A 403 -22.60 10.03 4.35
C ILE A 403 -22.85 9.35 3.01
N GLN A 404 -22.51 8.08 2.94
CA GLN A 404 -22.90 7.21 1.85
C GLN A 404 -23.89 6.18 2.35
N SER A 405 -25.04 6.07 1.71
CA SER A 405 -26.04 5.06 2.07
C SER A 405 -25.66 3.68 1.58
N ASN A 406 -26.16 2.65 2.25
CA ASN A 406 -26.01 1.28 1.76
C ASN A 406 -26.83 1.07 0.47
N GLY A 407 -26.22 0.44 -0.53
CA GLY A 407 -26.83 0.15 -1.83
C GLY A 407 -28.00 -0.82 -1.78
N THR A 408 -28.05 -1.67 -0.77
CA THR A 408 -29.14 -2.65 -0.59
C THR A 408 -30.43 -2.06 -0.01
N LEU A 409 -30.35 -0.83 0.52
CA LEU A 409 -31.51 -0.15 1.09
C LEU A 409 -32.46 0.35 0.00
N ASP A 410 -33.75 0.18 0.27
CA ASP A 410 -34.81 0.78 -0.51
C ASP A 410 -34.73 2.31 -0.56
N PRO A 411 -35.06 2.96 -1.69
CA PRO A 411 -34.95 4.40 -1.87
C PRO A 411 -35.70 5.23 -0.81
N TYR A 412 -36.84 4.75 -0.34
CA TYR A 412 -37.62 5.44 0.69
C TYR A 412 -36.89 5.45 2.05
N LYS A 413 -36.29 4.32 2.44
CA LYS A 413 -35.47 4.25 3.65
C LYS A 413 -34.25 5.15 3.55
N ARG A 414 -33.57 5.19 2.39
CA ARG A 414 -32.43 6.10 2.14
C ARG A 414 -32.85 7.56 2.30
N PHE A 415 -33.99 7.93 1.75
CA PHE A 415 -34.53 9.29 1.88
C PHE A 415 -34.83 9.64 3.34
N ASN A 416 -35.45 8.74 4.11
CA ASN A 416 -35.76 8.97 5.52
C ASN A 416 -34.48 9.13 6.36
N ILE A 417 -33.44 8.33 6.13
CA ILE A 417 -32.14 8.47 6.79
C ILE A 417 -31.56 9.86 6.51
N ALA A 418 -31.53 10.28 5.24
CA ALA A 418 -31.03 11.60 4.86
C ALA A 418 -31.84 12.72 5.55
N LYS A 419 -33.16 12.60 5.58
CA LYS A 419 -34.08 13.57 6.24
C LYS A 419 -33.81 13.66 7.73
N ASP A 420 -33.61 12.53 8.43
CA ASP A 420 -33.35 12.49 9.87
C ASP A 420 -31.99 13.15 10.18
N VAL A 421 -30.94 12.78 9.45
CA VAL A 421 -29.61 13.36 9.62
C VAL A 421 -29.60 14.87 9.39
N MET A 422 -30.34 15.37 8.39
CA MET A 422 -30.43 16.80 8.10
C MET A 422 -31.10 17.62 9.23
N ARG A 423 -31.90 16.99 10.09
CA ARG A 423 -32.60 17.60 11.23
C ARG A 423 -31.75 17.63 12.50
N PHE A 424 -30.64 16.90 12.56
CA PHE A 424 -29.83 16.88 13.76
C PHE A 424 -29.20 18.26 14.05
N PRO A 425 -29.16 18.69 15.32
CA PRO A 425 -28.49 19.90 15.70
C PRO A 425 -27.01 19.82 15.41
N ARG A 426 -26.41 20.89 14.93
CA ARG A 426 -25.01 21.00 14.54
C ARG A 426 -24.29 22.03 15.36
N ALA A 427 -23.15 21.69 15.96
CA ALA A 427 -22.30 22.65 16.63
C ALA A 427 -21.60 23.59 15.63
N SER A 428 -21.30 23.12 14.41
CA SER A 428 -20.72 23.93 13.34
C SER A 428 -21.78 24.38 12.35
N PRO A 429 -22.07 25.72 12.24
CA PRO A 429 -22.98 26.23 11.24
C PRO A 429 -22.41 26.16 9.82
N LYS A 430 -21.11 25.99 9.66
CA LYS A 430 -20.41 25.93 8.36
C LYS A 430 -20.33 24.49 7.79
N ALA A 431 -20.78 23.49 8.54
CA ALA A 431 -20.65 22.09 8.13
C ALA A 431 -21.49 21.79 6.87
N GLU A 432 -20.81 21.49 5.79
CA GLU A 432 -21.42 20.99 4.56
C GLU A 432 -21.82 19.52 4.76
N MET A 433 -23.11 19.22 4.56
CA MET A 433 -23.64 17.87 4.63
C MET A 433 -23.74 17.29 3.23
N ILE A 434 -22.99 16.22 2.96
CA ILE A 434 -22.95 15.55 1.67
C ILE A 434 -23.55 14.16 1.82
N TYR A 435 -24.61 13.91 1.07
CA TYR A 435 -25.23 12.60 1.00
C TYR A 435 -24.94 11.99 -0.37
N LEU A 436 -24.22 10.87 -0.39
CA LEU A 436 -23.77 10.22 -1.60
C LEU A 436 -24.61 8.98 -1.91
N ASP A 437 -24.88 8.80 -3.19
CA ASP A 437 -25.48 7.57 -3.68
C ASP A 437 -24.53 6.36 -3.54
N PRO A 438 -25.07 5.14 -3.38
CA PRO A 438 -24.25 3.93 -3.17
C PRO A 438 -23.14 3.71 -4.17
N ASN A 439 -23.36 4.10 -5.44
CA ASN A 439 -22.44 3.87 -6.54
C ASN A 439 -21.48 5.05 -6.81
N SER A 440 -21.58 6.16 -6.06
CA SER A 440 -20.85 7.39 -6.35
C SER A 440 -19.41 7.42 -5.82
N LEU A 441 -19.09 6.56 -4.86
CA LEU A 441 -17.73 6.39 -4.33
C LEU A 441 -17.23 4.99 -4.63
N GLN A 442 -16.55 4.82 -5.76
CA GLN A 442 -15.50 3.83 -5.85
C GLN A 442 -14.30 4.36 -5.04
N TYR A 443 -14.38 4.34 -3.71
CA TYR A 443 -13.16 4.39 -2.92
C TYR A 443 -12.44 3.07 -3.15
N ALA A 444 -11.60 3.15 -4.14
CA ALA A 444 -10.65 2.12 -4.46
C ALA A 444 -9.98 1.65 -3.17
N GLN A 445 -9.86 0.35 -3.04
CA GLN A 445 -8.88 -0.37 -2.23
C GLN A 445 -7.43 0.16 -2.44
N ASN A 446 -7.26 1.19 -3.24
CA ASN A 446 -6.04 1.92 -3.58
C ASN A 446 -5.75 3.13 -2.69
N GLY A 447 -6.58 3.48 -1.72
CA GLY A 447 -6.42 4.67 -0.87
C GLY A 447 -5.59 4.48 0.40
N CYS A 448 -5.12 3.27 0.70
CA CYS A 448 -4.14 3.01 1.77
C CYS A 448 -2.73 2.86 1.16
N LEU A 449 -2.27 3.83 0.39
CA LEU A 449 -0.90 3.89 -0.11
C LEU A 449 -0.32 5.27 0.05
#